data_085e225f268a251004e373437772dc84
#
_entry.id   085e225f268a251004e373437772dc84
#
_cell.length_a   1.000
_cell.length_b   1.000
_cell.length_c   1.000
_cell.angle_alpha   90.00
_cell.angle_beta   90.00
_cell.angle_gamma   90.00
#
_symmetry.space_group_name_H-M   'P 1'
#
loop_
_entity.id
_entity.type
_entity.pdbx_description
1 polymer ?
#
loop_
_entity_poly.entity_id
_entity_poly.type
_entity_poly.pdbx_seq_one_letter_code
_entity_poly.pdbx_strand_id
1 'polypeptide(L)'
;MEFYIGQIFMFGGNFAPRGSAFCNGQLLSIASNSAMFSVLGTTFGGDGRTTFGLPNLQGRVPMGAGNGPGLSPRTLGEAGGSETTALNVNNLPAHTHAATLNVSTAAATATSPAGNVLAAAEREVYAPSASMVAANNSAVTVQAAGGGQPFSIMQPYLVISFCISTVGVFPSRN
;
A
#
# COMPACT_ATOMS: atom_id res chain seq x y z
N MET A 1 30.68 -17.58 -17.02
CA MET A 1 30.54 -16.60 -15.93
C MET A 1 30.41 -17.40 -14.66
N GLU A 2 31.26 -17.14 -13.68
CA GLU A 2 31.25 -17.85 -12.41
C GLU A 2 30.48 -17.02 -11.38
N PHE A 3 29.45 -17.59 -10.75
CA PHE A 3 28.65 -16.91 -9.75
C PHE A 3 29.28 -17.05 -8.37
N TYR A 4 29.05 -16.07 -7.50
CA TYR A 4 29.33 -16.22 -6.07
C TYR A 4 28.19 -16.96 -5.37
N ILE A 5 28.52 -17.78 -4.37
CA ILE A 5 27.51 -18.40 -3.51
C ILE A 5 26.68 -17.31 -2.82
N GLY A 6 25.35 -17.40 -2.91
CA GLY A 6 24.45 -16.38 -2.38
C GLY A 6 24.15 -15.21 -3.32
N GLN A 7 24.77 -15.18 -4.51
CA GLN A 7 24.45 -14.16 -5.52
C GLN A 7 23.04 -14.36 -6.08
N ILE A 8 22.23 -13.31 -6.01
CA ILE A 8 20.87 -13.29 -6.60
C ILE A 8 20.96 -12.72 -8.02
N PHE A 9 20.25 -13.36 -8.94
CA PHE A 9 20.16 -12.92 -10.34
C PHE A 9 18.76 -13.13 -10.90
N MET A 10 18.45 -12.38 -11.95
CA MET A 10 17.19 -12.49 -12.69
C MET A 10 17.33 -13.50 -13.84
N PHE A 11 16.29 -14.32 -14.01
CA PHE A 11 16.27 -15.34 -15.06
C PHE A 11 14.89 -15.39 -15.73
N GLY A 12 14.86 -15.35 -17.06
CA GLY A 12 13.61 -15.31 -17.85
C GLY A 12 12.92 -16.68 -18.02
N GLY A 13 13.52 -17.78 -17.53
CA GLY A 13 12.95 -19.12 -17.65
C GLY A 13 12.08 -19.50 -16.45
N ASN A 14 11.32 -20.59 -16.62
CA ASN A 14 10.41 -21.14 -15.60
C ASN A 14 11.03 -22.27 -14.74
N PHE A 15 12.34 -22.42 -14.79
CA PHE A 15 13.12 -23.37 -13.98
C PHE A 15 14.32 -22.67 -13.38
N ALA A 16 14.81 -23.16 -12.24
CA ALA A 16 16.08 -22.69 -11.69
C ALA A 16 17.25 -23.34 -12.43
N PRO A 17 18.21 -22.56 -12.99
CA PRO A 17 19.41 -23.11 -13.61
C PRO A 17 20.18 -24.02 -12.66
N ARG A 18 20.91 -24.99 -13.22
CA ARG A 18 21.74 -25.92 -12.42
C ARG A 18 22.68 -25.13 -11.49
N GLY A 19 22.72 -25.50 -10.22
CA GLY A 19 23.53 -24.82 -9.21
C GLY A 19 22.87 -23.55 -8.66
N SER A 20 21.57 -23.38 -8.90
CA SER A 20 20.79 -22.31 -8.30
C SER A 20 19.44 -22.82 -7.77
N ALA A 21 18.76 -21.97 -7.01
CA ALA A 21 17.42 -22.21 -6.49
C ALA A 21 16.58 -20.95 -6.69
N PHE A 22 15.24 -21.07 -6.74
CA PHE A 22 14.37 -19.90 -6.76
C PHE A 22 14.39 -19.15 -5.43
N CYS A 23 14.29 -17.83 -5.49
CA CYS A 23 14.08 -16.98 -4.32
C CYS A 23 12.58 -16.96 -3.92
N ASN A 24 12.09 -18.10 -3.42
CA ASN A 24 10.70 -18.34 -3.05
C ASN A 24 10.50 -18.62 -1.54
N GLY A 25 11.54 -18.37 -0.72
CA GLY A 25 11.48 -18.56 0.73
C GLY A 25 11.62 -20.02 1.18
N GLN A 26 12.02 -20.94 0.31
CA GLN A 26 12.18 -22.35 0.68
C GLN A 26 13.28 -22.53 1.74
N LEU A 27 13.09 -23.54 2.59
CA LEU A 27 14.09 -23.95 3.58
C LEU A 27 15.05 -24.97 2.97
N LEU A 28 16.34 -24.78 3.22
CA LEU A 28 17.41 -25.70 2.83
C LEU A 28 18.05 -26.33 4.06
N SER A 29 18.52 -27.58 3.92
CA SER A 29 19.30 -28.25 4.95
C SER A 29 20.69 -27.66 5.07
N ILE A 30 21.12 -27.31 6.27
CA ILE A 30 22.47 -26.82 6.56
C ILE A 30 23.53 -27.88 6.24
N ALA A 31 23.24 -29.14 6.54
CA ALA A 31 24.20 -30.26 6.30
C ALA A 31 24.62 -30.36 4.83
N SER A 32 23.68 -30.11 3.90
CA SER A 32 23.93 -30.19 2.45
C SER A 32 24.35 -28.86 1.81
N ASN A 33 24.25 -27.75 2.53
CA ASN A 33 24.45 -26.39 2.00
C ASN A 33 25.26 -25.51 2.99
N SER A 34 26.26 -26.07 3.66
CA SER A 34 27.00 -25.40 4.72
C SER A 34 27.71 -24.12 4.28
N ALA A 35 28.27 -24.11 3.05
CA ALA A 35 28.90 -22.92 2.49
C ALA A 35 27.90 -21.77 2.29
N MET A 36 26.68 -22.07 1.81
CA MET A 36 25.62 -21.08 1.65
C MET A 36 25.09 -20.60 3.00
N PHE A 37 24.93 -21.49 3.97
CA PHE A 37 24.55 -21.11 5.34
C PHE A 37 25.56 -20.16 5.98
N SER A 38 26.86 -20.35 5.74
CA SER A 38 27.89 -19.44 6.26
C SER A 38 27.79 -18.00 5.68
N VAL A 39 27.17 -17.86 4.50
CA VAL A 39 26.91 -16.55 3.86
C VAL A 39 25.60 -15.94 4.32
N LEU A 40 24.52 -16.70 4.33
CA LEU A 40 23.17 -16.19 4.58
C LEU A 40 22.75 -16.24 6.05
N GLY A 41 23.27 -17.20 6.81
CA GLY A 41 22.81 -17.45 8.18
C GLY A 41 21.30 -17.73 8.24
N THR A 42 20.61 -17.19 9.22
CA THR A 42 19.18 -17.27 9.43
C THR A 42 18.44 -15.98 9.00
N THR A 43 19.09 -15.12 8.24
CA THR A 43 18.58 -13.80 7.84
C THR A 43 17.20 -13.88 7.16
N PHE A 44 16.95 -14.95 6.39
CA PHE A 44 15.71 -15.15 5.66
C PHE A 44 14.82 -16.26 6.25
N GLY A 45 15.15 -16.73 7.46
CA GLY A 45 14.40 -17.76 8.19
C GLY A 45 15.16 -19.06 8.42
N GLY A 46 14.43 -20.07 8.87
CA GLY A 46 14.99 -21.36 9.31
C GLY A 46 15.31 -21.37 10.82
N ASP A 47 15.67 -22.56 11.32
CA ASP A 47 15.97 -22.79 12.75
C ASP A 47 17.44 -22.53 13.10
N GLY A 48 18.31 -22.32 12.09
CA GLY A 48 19.75 -22.10 12.26
C GLY A 48 20.52 -23.31 12.83
N ARG A 49 19.87 -24.46 12.94
CA ARG A 49 20.41 -25.70 13.50
C ARG A 49 20.40 -26.82 12.49
N THR A 50 19.29 -27.01 11.81
CA THR A 50 19.10 -28.02 10.75
C THR A 50 18.76 -27.39 9.41
N THR A 51 18.11 -26.22 9.44
CA THR A 51 17.60 -25.51 8.25
C THR A 51 17.92 -24.02 8.29
N PHE A 52 17.97 -23.43 7.09
CA PHE A 52 17.96 -21.98 6.88
C PHE A 52 17.07 -21.62 5.68
N GLY A 53 16.54 -20.39 5.67
CA GLY A 53 15.66 -19.90 4.61
C GLY A 53 16.40 -19.23 3.47
N LEU A 54 15.87 -19.35 2.26
CA LEU A 54 16.25 -18.52 1.12
C LEU A 54 15.39 -17.24 1.11
N PRO A 55 15.86 -16.14 0.47
CA PRO A 55 15.06 -14.96 0.25
C PRO A 55 13.74 -15.31 -0.45
N ASN A 56 12.66 -14.61 -0.10
CA ASN A 56 11.38 -14.71 -0.80
C ASN A 56 11.10 -13.40 -1.55
N LEU A 57 11.27 -13.43 -2.88
CA LEU A 57 11.01 -12.30 -3.78
C LEU A 57 9.71 -12.47 -4.59
N GLN A 58 8.88 -13.46 -4.25
CA GLN A 58 7.57 -13.64 -4.90
C GLN A 58 6.65 -12.46 -4.55
N GLY A 59 6.20 -11.74 -5.57
CA GLY A 59 5.37 -10.54 -5.40
C GLY A 59 6.09 -9.36 -4.71
N ARG A 60 7.42 -9.36 -4.64
CA ARG A 60 8.21 -8.32 -3.96
C ARG A 60 9.27 -7.71 -4.86
N VAL A 61 9.51 -6.43 -4.67
CA VAL A 61 10.60 -5.68 -5.31
C VAL A 61 11.81 -5.70 -4.38
N PRO A 62 13.02 -6.03 -4.87
CA PRO A 62 14.24 -5.95 -4.06
C PRO A 62 14.54 -4.49 -3.72
N MET A 63 14.96 -4.27 -2.48
CA MET A 63 15.33 -2.95 -1.96
C MET A 63 16.72 -3.03 -1.30
N GLY A 64 17.50 -1.98 -1.37
CA GLY A 64 18.80 -1.89 -0.69
C GLY A 64 18.65 -1.84 0.82
N ALA A 65 19.42 -2.67 1.55
CA ALA A 65 19.53 -2.58 3.00
C ALA A 65 20.41 -1.38 3.40
N GLY A 66 20.16 -0.81 4.56
CA GLY A 66 20.94 0.29 5.12
C GLY A 66 20.11 1.50 5.50
N ASN A 67 20.82 2.60 5.76
CA ASN A 67 20.23 3.87 6.18
C ASN A 67 20.59 4.96 5.17
N GLY A 68 19.72 5.21 4.19
CA GLY A 68 19.90 6.28 3.20
C GLY A 68 19.56 7.65 3.81
N PRO A 69 20.22 8.75 3.36
CA PRO A 69 19.92 10.11 3.83
C PRO A 69 18.45 10.47 3.61
N GLY A 70 17.74 10.84 4.68
CA GLY A 70 16.31 11.20 4.63
C GLY A 70 15.35 10.05 4.39
N LEU A 71 15.83 8.79 4.39
CA LEU A 71 15.02 7.59 4.21
C LEU A 71 14.95 6.78 5.51
N SER A 72 13.90 5.97 5.61
CA SER A 72 13.77 5.01 6.72
C SER A 72 14.83 3.91 6.61
N PRO A 73 15.46 3.52 7.72
CA PRO A 73 16.42 2.42 7.73
C PRO A 73 15.76 1.11 7.31
N ARG A 74 16.51 0.25 6.62
CA ARG A 74 16.08 -1.08 6.19
C ARG A 74 17.10 -2.12 6.60
N THR A 75 16.62 -3.16 7.25
CA THR A 75 17.45 -4.28 7.70
C THR A 75 17.45 -5.39 6.65
N LEU A 76 18.60 -6.04 6.42
CA LEU A 76 18.68 -7.19 5.52
C LEU A 76 17.70 -8.28 5.96
N GLY A 77 16.92 -8.80 5.01
CA GLY A 77 15.86 -9.79 5.29
C GLY A 77 14.50 -9.20 5.70
N GLU A 78 14.43 -7.89 5.96
CA GLU A 78 13.17 -7.21 6.27
C GLU A 78 12.21 -7.30 5.08
N ALA A 79 10.94 -7.62 5.35
CA ALA A 79 9.88 -7.63 4.37
C ALA A 79 8.76 -6.69 4.82
N GLY A 80 8.21 -5.92 3.88
CA GLY A 80 7.16 -4.95 4.17
C GLY A 80 6.44 -4.50 2.92
N GLY A 81 5.52 -3.55 3.09
CA GLY A 81 4.71 -3.02 2.00
C GLY A 81 3.35 -3.73 1.85
N SER A 82 2.55 -3.23 0.93
CA SER A 82 1.21 -3.72 0.62
C SER A 82 0.96 -3.57 -0.88
N GLU A 83 0.16 -4.44 -1.46
CA GLU A 83 -0.27 -4.36 -2.88
C GLU A 83 -1.52 -3.50 -3.05
N THR A 84 -2.28 -3.32 -1.97
CA THR A 84 -3.52 -2.54 -1.96
C THR A 84 -3.55 -1.58 -0.79
N THR A 85 -4.28 -0.49 -0.94
CA THR A 85 -4.57 0.44 0.16
C THR A 85 -6.02 0.91 0.09
N ALA A 86 -6.57 1.34 1.22
CA ALA A 86 -7.87 1.98 1.29
C ALA A 86 -7.71 3.41 1.83
N LEU A 87 -8.41 4.35 1.21
CA LEU A 87 -8.48 5.71 1.73
C LEU A 87 -9.51 5.77 2.86
N ASN A 88 -9.14 6.37 3.95
CA ASN A 88 -9.99 6.64 5.10
C ASN A 88 -9.86 8.12 5.52
N VAL A 89 -10.68 8.55 6.47
CA VAL A 89 -10.73 9.96 6.89
C VAL A 89 -9.39 10.49 7.41
N ASN A 90 -8.56 9.60 8.00
CA ASN A 90 -7.28 10.01 8.59
C ASN A 90 -6.16 10.22 7.56
N ASN A 91 -6.27 9.60 6.38
CA ASN A 91 -5.26 9.71 5.32
C ASN A 91 -5.70 10.57 4.13
N LEU A 92 -6.89 11.20 4.21
CA LEU A 92 -7.35 12.22 3.28
C LEU A 92 -7.06 13.61 3.85
N PRO A 93 -6.62 14.56 3.01
CA PRO A 93 -6.57 15.96 3.44
C PRO A 93 -7.93 16.46 3.91
N ALA A 94 -7.95 17.38 4.88
CA ALA A 94 -9.17 18.04 5.30
C ALA A 94 -9.80 18.75 4.09
N HIS A 95 -11.03 18.44 3.79
CA HIS A 95 -11.80 19.04 2.69
C HIS A 95 -13.23 19.28 3.13
N THR A 96 -13.95 20.19 2.43
CA THR A 96 -15.35 20.55 2.68
C THR A 96 -16.18 20.31 1.44
N HIS A 97 -17.43 19.94 1.64
CA HIS A 97 -18.42 19.87 0.56
C HIS A 97 -19.32 21.10 0.64
N ALA A 98 -19.46 21.82 -0.47
CA ALA A 98 -20.40 22.89 -0.56
C ALA A 98 -21.84 22.32 -0.63
N ALA A 99 -22.72 22.80 0.20
CA ALA A 99 -24.15 22.54 0.12
C ALA A 99 -24.88 23.83 -0.25
N THR A 100 -25.74 23.78 -1.26
CA THR A 100 -26.52 24.93 -1.70
C THR A 100 -27.99 24.67 -1.45
N LEU A 101 -28.61 25.51 -0.67
CA LEU A 101 -30.07 25.53 -0.50
C LEU A 101 -30.65 26.45 -1.57
N ASN A 102 -31.35 25.90 -2.55
CA ASN A 102 -32.04 26.68 -3.57
C ASN A 102 -33.38 27.18 -3.02
N VAL A 103 -33.65 28.42 -3.27
CA VAL A 103 -34.91 29.07 -2.92
C VAL A 103 -35.54 29.74 -4.16
N SER A 104 -36.84 29.87 -4.20
CA SER A 104 -37.58 30.56 -5.26
C SER A 104 -37.86 32.02 -4.87
N THR A 105 -37.74 32.92 -5.83
CA THR A 105 -38.22 34.33 -5.68
C THR A 105 -39.69 34.49 -6.00
N ALA A 106 -40.36 33.44 -6.49
CA ALA A 106 -41.80 33.48 -6.75
C ALA A 106 -42.61 33.44 -5.44
N ALA A 107 -43.84 33.94 -5.44
CA ALA A 107 -44.73 33.84 -4.32
C ALA A 107 -45.03 32.36 -3.97
N ALA A 108 -45.17 32.09 -2.69
CA ALA A 108 -45.51 30.74 -2.21
C ALA A 108 -46.94 30.37 -2.62
N THR A 109 -47.08 29.19 -3.29
CA THR A 109 -48.38 28.68 -3.78
C THR A 109 -48.75 27.34 -3.20
N ALA A 110 -47.83 26.70 -2.45
CA ALA A 110 -48.01 25.35 -1.90
C ALA A 110 -47.74 25.33 -0.39
N THR A 111 -48.48 24.50 0.34
CA THR A 111 -48.32 24.28 1.77
C THR A 111 -47.48 23.05 2.10
N SER A 112 -47.24 22.19 1.10
CA SER A 112 -46.42 20.99 1.26
C SER A 112 -44.99 21.19 0.75
N PRO A 113 -43.93 20.74 1.46
CA PRO A 113 -42.56 20.80 0.98
C PRO A 113 -42.27 19.75 -0.10
N ALA A 114 -43.10 18.73 -0.28
CA ALA A 114 -42.87 17.66 -1.23
C ALA A 114 -42.89 18.15 -2.67
N GLY A 115 -41.76 18.08 -3.37
CA GLY A 115 -41.58 18.55 -4.76
C GLY A 115 -41.49 20.07 -4.89
N ASN A 116 -41.44 20.82 -3.78
CA ASN A 116 -41.39 22.27 -3.75
C ASN A 116 -40.10 22.76 -3.08
N VAL A 117 -39.73 24.02 -3.35
CA VAL A 117 -38.61 24.74 -2.70
C VAL A 117 -39.17 25.89 -1.85
N LEU A 118 -38.37 26.37 -0.91
CA LEU A 118 -38.72 27.59 -0.16
C LEU A 118 -38.94 28.74 -1.15
N ALA A 119 -40.00 29.49 -0.93
CA ALA A 119 -40.42 30.58 -1.81
C ALA A 119 -40.58 31.88 -1.02
N ALA A 120 -40.78 33.02 -1.73
CA ALA A 120 -41.06 34.29 -1.11
C ALA A 120 -42.39 34.23 -0.35
N ALA A 121 -42.38 34.59 0.92
CA ALA A 121 -43.58 34.64 1.77
C ALA A 121 -44.21 36.06 1.74
N GLU A 122 -45.49 36.13 1.98
CA GLU A 122 -46.23 37.43 2.04
C GLU A 122 -45.88 38.24 3.30
N ARG A 123 -45.19 37.67 4.26
CA ARG A 123 -44.72 38.33 5.49
C ARG A 123 -43.20 38.34 5.54
N GLU A 124 -42.62 39.29 6.27
CA GLU A 124 -41.17 39.40 6.50
C GLU A 124 -40.63 38.14 7.19
N VAL A 125 -39.88 37.30 6.46
CA VAL A 125 -39.23 36.07 6.95
C VAL A 125 -37.74 36.12 6.78
N TYR A 126 -37.18 37.23 6.30
CA TYR A 126 -35.75 37.44 6.10
C TYR A 126 -35.25 38.57 6.99
N ALA A 127 -34.03 38.43 7.50
CA ALA A 127 -33.33 39.43 8.31
C ALA A 127 -31.97 39.75 7.69
N PRO A 128 -31.33 40.90 8.02
CA PRO A 128 -29.98 41.20 7.60
C PRO A 128 -29.00 40.09 8.03
N SER A 129 -28.05 39.75 7.16
CA SER A 129 -27.07 38.68 7.38
C SER A 129 -26.12 38.91 8.58
N ALA A 130 -26.10 40.13 9.15
CA ALA A 130 -25.31 40.46 10.32
C ALA A 130 -25.70 39.69 11.61
N SER A 131 -26.88 39.06 11.64
CA SER A 131 -27.40 38.31 12.79
C SER A 131 -27.56 36.81 12.49
N MET A 132 -26.65 36.25 11.73
CA MET A 132 -26.71 34.81 11.36
C MET A 132 -26.47 33.91 12.55
N VAL A 133 -27.34 32.92 12.72
CA VAL A 133 -27.13 31.74 13.57
C VAL A 133 -27.23 30.49 12.72
N ALA A 134 -26.51 29.44 13.10
CA ALA A 134 -26.59 28.15 12.40
C ALA A 134 -28.03 27.62 12.49
N ALA A 135 -28.62 27.25 11.35
CA ALA A 135 -29.86 26.50 11.32
C ALA A 135 -29.66 25.12 11.99
N ASN A 136 -30.77 24.46 12.33
CA ASN A 136 -30.70 23.09 12.84
C ASN A 136 -29.88 22.22 11.87
N ASN A 137 -28.95 21.39 12.41
CA ASN A 137 -28.07 20.52 11.63
C ASN A 137 -28.80 19.54 10.69
N SER A 138 -30.10 19.35 10.91
CA SER A 138 -30.97 18.53 10.03
C SER A 138 -31.55 19.30 8.83
N ALA A 139 -31.35 20.62 8.73
CA ALA A 139 -31.93 21.44 7.65
C ALA A 139 -31.29 21.17 6.28
N VAL A 140 -30.00 20.78 6.26
CA VAL A 140 -29.29 20.35 5.06
C VAL A 140 -28.48 19.13 5.41
N THR A 141 -28.72 18.00 4.72
CA THR A 141 -27.97 16.78 4.90
C THR A 141 -27.03 16.59 3.72
N VAL A 142 -25.72 16.57 3.97
CA VAL A 142 -24.72 16.18 3.00
C VAL A 142 -24.48 14.68 3.16
N GLN A 143 -24.76 13.90 2.12
CA GLN A 143 -24.52 12.47 2.13
C GLN A 143 -23.01 12.18 2.16
N ALA A 144 -22.63 11.13 2.88
CA ALA A 144 -21.26 10.67 2.86
C ALA A 144 -20.88 10.22 1.43
N ALA A 145 -19.76 10.70 0.93
CA ALA A 145 -19.21 10.30 -0.36
C ALA A 145 -18.03 9.35 -0.17
N GLY A 146 -17.91 8.36 -1.05
CA GLY A 146 -16.85 7.34 -1.02
C GLY A 146 -17.28 6.05 -0.32
N GLY A 147 -16.62 4.96 -0.62
CA GLY A 147 -16.98 3.62 -0.12
C GLY A 147 -15.87 2.91 0.67
N GLY A 148 -14.71 3.57 0.88
CA GLY A 148 -13.57 2.97 1.57
C GLY A 148 -13.04 1.69 0.90
N GLN A 149 -13.36 1.45 -0.37
CA GLN A 149 -12.93 0.24 -1.09
C GLN A 149 -11.42 0.26 -1.31
N PRO A 150 -10.72 -0.84 -1.02
CA PRO A 150 -9.31 -0.96 -1.35
C PRO A 150 -9.09 -0.88 -2.86
N PHE A 151 -8.00 -0.21 -3.25
CA PHE A 151 -7.54 -0.17 -4.63
C PHE A 151 -6.07 -0.55 -4.72
N SER A 152 -5.65 -1.06 -5.88
CA SER A 152 -4.26 -1.47 -6.11
C SER A 152 -3.34 -0.25 -6.18
N ILE A 153 -2.19 -0.35 -5.50
CA ILE A 153 -1.08 0.59 -5.57
C ILE A 153 0.12 -0.01 -6.31
N MET A 154 -0.08 -1.18 -6.95
CA MET A 154 0.95 -1.83 -7.74
C MET A 154 1.25 -1.02 -9.00
N GLN A 155 2.53 -0.76 -9.24
CA GLN A 155 3.02 -0.18 -10.49
C GLN A 155 2.93 -1.22 -11.61
N PRO A 156 2.90 -0.81 -12.91
CA PRO A 156 3.04 -1.74 -14.01
C PRO A 156 4.30 -2.59 -13.83
N TYR A 157 4.18 -3.91 -13.93
CA TYR A 157 5.28 -4.85 -13.68
C TYR A 157 5.32 -5.96 -14.73
N LEU A 158 6.49 -6.55 -14.91
CA LEU A 158 6.71 -7.79 -15.64
C LEU A 158 7.32 -8.81 -14.69
N VAL A 159 6.69 -9.97 -14.57
CA VAL A 159 7.16 -11.04 -13.69
C VAL A 159 8.28 -11.81 -14.38
N ILE A 160 9.44 -11.90 -13.71
CA ILE A 160 10.58 -12.74 -14.08
C ILE A 160 11.06 -13.48 -12.83
N SER A 161 11.77 -14.59 -13.02
CA SER A 161 12.26 -15.39 -11.91
C SER A 161 13.50 -14.76 -11.26
N PHE A 162 13.51 -14.68 -9.92
CA PHE A 162 14.72 -14.43 -9.16
C PHE A 162 15.31 -15.75 -8.69
N CYS A 163 16.56 -15.98 -8.99
CA CYS A 163 17.31 -17.16 -8.59
C CYS A 163 18.50 -16.76 -7.71
N ILE A 164 18.89 -17.66 -6.82
CA ILE A 164 20.08 -17.53 -5.98
C ILE A 164 21.04 -18.67 -6.25
N SER A 165 22.31 -18.36 -6.44
CA SER A 165 23.34 -19.37 -6.68
C SER A 165 23.64 -20.15 -5.41
N THR A 166 23.48 -21.48 -5.47
CA THR A 166 23.77 -22.42 -4.37
C THR A 166 25.20 -22.97 -4.42
N VAL A 167 25.84 -22.86 -5.59
CA VAL A 167 27.23 -23.29 -5.83
C VAL A 167 27.97 -22.16 -6.54
N GLY A 168 29.30 -22.10 -6.39
CA GLY A 168 30.14 -21.08 -7.02
C GLY A 168 31.31 -20.68 -6.12
N VAL A 169 31.90 -19.52 -6.41
CA VAL A 169 33.00 -18.99 -5.61
C VAL A 169 32.50 -18.54 -4.24
N PHE A 170 33.19 -18.92 -3.18
CA PHE A 170 32.89 -18.43 -1.84
C PHE A 170 33.27 -16.94 -1.72
N PRO A 171 32.34 -16.04 -1.35
CA PRO A 171 32.66 -14.62 -1.22
C PRO A 171 33.55 -14.39 0.01
N SER A 172 34.73 -13.80 -0.20
CA SER A 172 35.57 -13.34 0.92
C SER A 172 34.97 -12.09 1.55
N ARG A 173 34.97 -12.02 2.88
CA ARG A 173 34.71 -10.78 3.61
C ARG A 173 36.03 -10.02 3.74
N ASN A 174 36.04 -8.80 3.23
CA ASN A 174 37.17 -7.87 3.43
C ASN A 174 37.07 -7.22 4.80
#